data_9e93ac67153f861c32abe486d877d816
#
_entry.id   9e93ac67153f861c32abe486d877d816
#
_cell.length_a   1.000
_cell.length_b   1.000
_cell.length_c   1.000
_cell.angle_alpha   90.00
_cell.angle_beta   90.00
_cell.angle_gamma   90.00
#
_symmetry.space_group_name_H-M   'P 1'
#
loop_
_entity.id
_entity.type
_entity.pdbx_description
1 polymer ?
#
loop_
_entity_poly.entity_id
_entity_poly.type
_entity_poly.pdbx_seq_one_letter_code
_entity_poly.pdbx_strand_id
1 'polypeptide(L)'
;MCQLDRIQSLRSEIYEIARKHKAGKVYVFGSCARMEETPDSDVDFIAEFQPHSSLFDLGGLQYDLQKLLGCKVDLIPEDSLTEDAFAANVRKDMVLL
;
A
#
# COMPACT_ATOMS: atom_id res chain seq x y z
N MET A 1 -13.01 14.04 4.20
CA MET A 1 -12.29 13.66 2.97
C MET A 1 -12.03 12.15 2.98
N CYS A 2 -12.23 11.48 1.87
CA CYS A 2 -11.95 10.06 1.75
C CYS A 2 -10.43 9.83 1.76
N GLN A 3 -9.97 8.80 2.48
CA GLN A 3 -8.54 8.47 2.53
C GLN A 3 -8.00 8.14 1.13
N LEU A 4 -8.80 7.52 0.29
CA LEU A 4 -8.36 7.20 -1.07
C LEU A 4 -8.05 8.47 -1.86
N ASP A 5 -8.89 9.50 -1.75
CA ASP A 5 -8.64 10.77 -2.43
C ASP A 5 -7.35 11.42 -1.94
N ARG A 6 -7.13 11.39 -0.62
CA ARG A 6 -5.91 11.92 -0.03
C ARG A 6 -4.69 11.15 -0.50
N ILE A 7 -4.79 9.83 -0.53
CA ILE A 7 -3.69 8.96 -0.97
C ILE A 7 -3.37 9.24 -2.44
N GLN A 8 -4.39 9.38 -3.28
CA GLN A 8 -4.18 9.68 -4.70
C GLN A 8 -3.53 11.05 -4.89
N SER A 9 -3.88 12.02 -4.04
CA SER A 9 -3.25 13.35 -4.12
C SER A 9 -1.78 13.33 -3.72
N LEU A 10 -1.35 12.32 -2.96
CA LEU A 10 0.04 12.14 -2.53
C LEU A 10 0.77 11.10 -3.38
N ARG A 11 0.21 10.71 -4.50
CA ARG A 11 0.73 9.66 -5.36
C ARG A 11 2.21 9.85 -5.72
N SER A 12 2.59 11.05 -6.09
CA SER A 12 3.98 11.33 -6.47
C SER A 12 4.95 11.09 -5.33
N GLU A 13 4.59 11.56 -4.13
CA GLU A 13 5.39 11.37 -2.93
C GLU A 13 5.48 9.90 -2.55
N ILE A 14 4.37 9.19 -2.68
CA ILE A 14 4.33 7.76 -2.38
C ILE A 14 5.26 7.00 -3.32
N TYR A 15 5.26 7.32 -4.62
CA TYR A 15 6.12 6.65 -5.58
C TYR A 15 7.60 7.02 -5.40
N GLU A 16 7.91 8.23 -4.96
CA GLU A 16 9.29 8.60 -4.62
C GLU A 16 9.80 7.73 -3.47
N ILE A 17 8.99 7.59 -2.42
CA ILE A 17 9.34 6.75 -1.28
C ILE A 17 9.46 5.29 -1.71
N ALA A 18 8.54 4.82 -2.53
CA ALA A 18 8.55 3.44 -3.01
C ALA A 18 9.84 3.12 -3.77
N ARG A 19 10.26 4.01 -4.67
CA ARG A 19 11.51 3.81 -5.42
C ARG A 19 12.73 3.78 -4.52
N LYS A 20 12.73 4.59 -3.47
CA LYS A 20 13.80 4.61 -2.49
C LYS A 20 13.95 3.26 -1.80
N HIS A 21 12.87 2.53 -1.64
CA HIS A 21 12.87 1.22 -0.98
C HIS A 21 12.71 0.05 -1.97
N LYS A 22 13.09 0.27 -3.24
CA LYS A 22 13.09 -0.77 -4.28
C LYS A 22 11.71 -1.33 -4.59
N ALA A 23 10.69 -0.52 -4.43
CA ALA A 23 9.33 -0.89 -4.82
C ALA A 23 8.97 -0.22 -6.13
N GLY A 24 8.21 -0.94 -6.96
CA GLY A 24 7.71 -0.42 -8.23
C GLY A 24 6.26 0.05 -8.08
N LYS A 25 5.33 -0.82 -8.41
CA LYS A 25 3.90 -0.49 -8.34
C LYS A 25 3.39 -0.51 -6.91
N VAL A 26 2.50 0.41 -6.58
CA VAL A 26 1.85 0.50 -5.27
C VAL A 26 0.35 0.50 -5.48
N TYR A 27 -0.35 -0.33 -4.71
CA TYR A 27 -1.80 -0.44 -4.75
C TYR A 27 -2.39 -0.19 -3.38
N VAL A 28 -3.63 0.30 -3.35
CA VAL A 28 -4.43 0.42 -2.12
C VAL A 28 -5.49 -0.66 -2.17
N PHE A 29 -5.74 -1.32 -1.03
CA PHE A 29 -6.79 -2.34 -0.97
C PHE A 29 -7.55 -2.26 0.36
N GLY A 30 -8.52 -3.15 0.53
CA GLY A 30 -9.31 -3.21 1.75
C GLY A 30 -10.37 -2.13 1.82
N SER A 31 -10.73 -1.71 3.03
CA SER A 31 -11.80 -0.75 3.24
C SER A 31 -11.51 0.60 2.58
N CYS A 32 -10.25 1.02 2.57
CA CYS A 32 -9.88 2.27 1.94
C CYS A 32 -10.14 2.25 0.43
N ALA A 33 -9.78 1.14 -0.24
CA ALA A 33 -10.01 1.00 -1.67
C ALA A 33 -11.49 0.98 -2.02
N ARG A 34 -12.33 0.45 -1.11
CA ARG A 34 -13.78 0.41 -1.28
C ARG A 34 -14.48 1.67 -0.79
N MET A 35 -13.73 2.64 -0.28
CA MET A 35 -14.26 3.87 0.31
C MET A 35 -15.19 3.62 1.49
N GLU A 36 -14.91 2.56 2.24
CA GLU A 36 -15.68 2.16 3.43
C GLU A 36 -14.93 2.40 4.73
N GLU A 37 -13.82 3.14 4.67
CA GLU A 37 -12.99 3.37 5.84
C GLU A 37 -13.69 4.24 6.89
N THR A 38 -13.33 3.97 8.16
CA THR A 38 -13.71 4.82 9.28
C THR A 38 -12.49 5.65 9.70
N PRO A 39 -12.66 6.67 10.57
CA PRO A 39 -11.51 7.47 11.02
C PRO A 39 -10.40 6.67 11.69
N ASP A 40 -10.73 5.51 12.26
CA ASP A 40 -9.77 4.65 12.94
C ASP A 40 -9.25 3.51 12.06
N SER A 41 -9.67 3.43 10.81
CA SER A 41 -9.23 2.36 9.91
C SER A 41 -7.78 2.51 9.53
N ASP A 42 -7.08 1.38 9.43
CA ASP A 42 -5.73 1.34 8.89
C ASP A 42 -5.80 1.48 7.37
N VAL A 43 -4.74 2.01 6.78
CA VAL A 43 -4.61 2.05 5.33
C VAL A 43 -3.81 0.83 4.90
N ASP A 44 -4.37 0.05 3.98
CA ASP A 44 -3.75 -1.18 3.49
C ASP A 44 -3.15 -0.96 2.11
N PHE A 45 -1.86 -1.25 1.98
CA PHE A 45 -1.13 -1.12 0.72
C PHE A 45 -0.56 -2.46 0.29
N ILE A 46 -0.45 -2.63 -1.02
CA ILE A 46 0.30 -3.71 -1.63
C ILE A 46 1.38 -3.07 -2.49
N ALA A 47 2.61 -3.52 -2.37
CA ALA A 47 3.71 -3.01 -3.17
C ALA A 47 4.42 -4.13 -3.90
N GLU A 48 4.77 -3.86 -5.16
CA GLU A 48 5.59 -4.77 -5.97
C GLU A 48 7.05 -4.44 -5.71
N PHE A 49 7.79 -5.34 -5.05
CA PHE A 49 9.19 -5.15 -4.75
C PHE A 49 10.07 -5.79 -5.81
N GLN A 50 11.23 -5.20 -6.05
CA GLN A 50 12.20 -5.75 -6.97
C GLN A 50 12.85 -7.02 -6.38
N PRO A 51 13.36 -7.94 -7.22
CA PRO A 51 13.89 -9.22 -6.72
C PRO A 51 15.02 -9.10 -5.71
N HIS A 52 15.77 -8.00 -5.73
CA HIS A 52 16.91 -7.80 -4.82
C HIS A 52 16.53 -7.01 -3.56
N SER A 53 15.24 -6.79 -3.33
CA SER A 53 14.78 -6.11 -2.12
C SER A 53 14.84 -7.04 -0.92
N SER A 54 14.78 -6.45 0.28
CA SER A 54 14.85 -7.18 1.54
C SER A 54 13.70 -6.78 2.46
N LEU A 55 13.62 -7.44 3.62
CA LEU A 55 12.64 -7.06 4.64
C LEU A 55 12.87 -5.64 5.15
N PHE A 56 14.10 -5.16 5.10
CA PHE A 56 14.39 -3.77 5.46
C PHE A 56 13.72 -2.78 4.51
N ASP A 57 13.65 -3.12 3.22
CA ASP A 57 12.94 -2.29 2.26
C ASP A 57 11.45 -2.25 2.55
N LEU A 58 10.86 -3.40 2.88
CA LEU A 58 9.46 -3.47 3.25
C LEU A 58 9.16 -2.64 4.49
N GLY A 59 9.93 -2.84 5.55
CA GLY A 59 9.74 -2.10 6.82
C GLY A 59 9.98 -0.61 6.65
N GLY A 60 11.00 -0.22 5.89
CA GLY A 60 11.30 1.18 5.64
C GLY A 60 10.21 1.87 4.85
N LEU A 61 9.67 1.20 3.83
CA LEU A 61 8.56 1.76 3.05
C LEU A 61 7.32 1.94 3.92
N GLN A 62 6.99 0.93 4.72
CA GLN A 62 5.85 1.02 5.63
C GLN A 62 6.00 2.19 6.61
N TYR A 63 7.17 2.34 7.20
CA TYR A 63 7.45 3.42 8.14
C TYR A 63 7.30 4.79 7.47
N ASP A 64 7.90 4.95 6.29
CA ASP A 64 7.84 6.23 5.58
C ASP A 64 6.42 6.57 5.15
N LEU A 65 5.63 5.58 4.73
CA LEU A 65 4.23 5.80 4.38
C LEU A 65 3.41 6.22 5.61
N GLN A 66 3.67 5.64 6.76
CA GLN A 66 3.00 6.05 8.00
C GLN A 66 3.32 7.49 8.36
N LYS A 67 4.57 7.91 8.16
CA LYS A 67 4.96 9.29 8.40
C LYS A 67 4.28 10.26 7.42
N LEU A 68 4.24 9.88 6.15
CA LEU A 68 3.63 10.71 5.13
C LEU A 68 2.14 10.90 5.36
N LEU A 69 1.44 9.81 5.69
CA LEU A 69 -0.01 9.82 5.83
C LEU A 69 -0.48 10.19 7.24
N GLY A 70 0.38 10.06 8.24
CA GLY A 70 0.01 10.37 9.62
C GLY A 70 -0.95 9.38 10.23
N CYS A 71 -1.00 8.15 9.72
CA CYS A 71 -1.89 7.09 10.22
C CYS A 71 -1.20 5.75 10.10
N LYS A 72 -1.80 4.72 10.70
CA LYS A 72 -1.26 3.38 10.64
C LYS A 72 -1.39 2.82 9.22
N VAL A 73 -0.33 2.19 8.75
CA VAL A 73 -0.27 1.59 7.41
C VAL A 73 0.10 0.12 7.54
N ASP A 74 -0.65 -0.74 6.87
CA ASP A 74 -0.30 -2.14 6.67
C ASP A 74 0.22 -2.29 5.25
N LEU A 75 1.39 -2.88 5.10
CA LEU A 75 2.02 -3.05 3.80
C LEU A 75 2.29 -4.52 3.55
N ILE A 76 1.79 -5.01 2.42
CA ILE A 76 1.94 -6.41 2.01
C ILE A 76 2.71 -6.44 0.70
N PRO A 77 3.80 -7.22 0.61
CA PRO A 77 4.48 -7.38 -0.68
C PRO A 77 3.60 -8.18 -1.64
N GLU A 78 3.55 -7.77 -2.88
CA GLU A 78 2.73 -8.45 -3.89
C GLU A 78 3.10 -9.93 -4.02
N ASP A 79 4.37 -10.25 -3.85
CA ASP A 79 4.86 -11.62 -3.96
C ASP A 79 4.26 -12.55 -2.91
N SER A 80 3.75 -12.02 -1.82
CA SER A 80 3.12 -12.85 -0.77
C SER A 80 1.69 -13.23 -1.10
N LEU A 81 1.11 -12.66 -2.16
CA LEU A 81 -0.24 -13.01 -2.59
C LEU A 81 -0.19 -14.33 -3.35
N THR A 82 -0.88 -15.34 -2.82
CA THR A 82 -0.99 -16.65 -3.47
C THR A 82 -2.34 -16.74 -4.19
N GLU A 83 -2.58 -17.83 -4.89
CA GLU A 83 -3.83 -18.00 -5.63
C GLU A 83 -4.95 -18.61 -4.75
N ASP A 84 -5.08 -18.10 -3.54
CA ASP A 84 -6.15 -18.51 -2.64
C ASP A 84 -7.30 -17.49 -2.69
N ALA A 85 -8.36 -17.76 -1.92
CA ALA A 85 -9.54 -16.91 -1.90
C ALA A 85 -9.21 -15.49 -1.40
N PHE A 86 -8.29 -15.37 -0.45
CA PHE A 86 -7.89 -14.08 0.09
C PHE A 86 -7.21 -13.23 -1.01
N ALA A 87 -6.28 -13.82 -1.73
CA ALA A 87 -5.57 -13.10 -2.80
C ALA A 87 -6.52 -12.69 -3.92
N ALA A 88 -7.47 -13.55 -4.27
CA ALA A 88 -8.47 -13.23 -5.30
C ALA A 88 -9.31 -12.03 -4.88
N ASN A 89 -9.75 -11.99 -3.61
CA ASN A 89 -10.53 -10.87 -3.10
C ASN A 89 -9.71 -9.58 -3.06
N VAL A 90 -8.45 -9.67 -2.65
CA VAL A 90 -7.56 -8.50 -2.60
C VAL A 90 -7.35 -7.94 -4.00
N ARG A 91 -7.07 -8.80 -4.98
CA ARG A 91 -6.83 -8.36 -6.35
C ARG A 91 -8.06 -7.72 -6.97
N LYS A 92 -9.25 -8.16 -6.58
CA LYS A 92 -10.51 -7.59 -7.06
C LYS A 92 -10.73 -6.18 -6.54
N ASP A 93 -10.32 -5.93 -5.29
CA ASP A 93 -10.60 -4.65 -4.61
C ASP A 93 -9.46 -3.65 -4.70
N MET A 94 -8.26 -4.06 -5.10
CA MET A 94 -7.11 -3.16 -5.07
C MET A 94 -7.16 -2.12 -6.17
N VAL A 95 -6.67 -0.93 -5.84
CA VAL A 95 -6.63 0.22 -6.75
C VAL A 95 -5.17 0.61 -6.96
N LEU A 96 -4.74 0.64 -8.22
CA LEU A 96 -3.38 1.06 -8.56
C LEU A 96 -3.24 2.58 -8.39
N LEU A 97 -2.20 2.99 -7.69
CA LEU A 97 -1.88 4.41 -7.55
C LEU A 97 -1.10 4.95 -8.75
#